data_fd5438175792fb6121d8837ebeb49d31
#
_entry.id   fd5438175792fb6121d8837ebeb49d31
#
_cell.length_a   1.000
_cell.length_b   1.000
_cell.length_c   1.000
_cell.angle_alpha   90.00
_cell.angle_beta   90.00
_cell.angle_gamma   90.00
#
_symmetry.space_group_name_H-M   'P 1'
#
loop_
_entity.id
_entity.type
_entity.pdbx_description
1 polymer ?
#
loop_
_entity_poly.entity_id
_entity_poly.type
_entity_poly.pdbx_seq_one_letter_code
_entity_poly.pdbx_strand_id
1 'polypeptide(L)'
;MRTSTAKPPRTTRGRLDQLLVERGLSDTRARAQPLILAGKVRVGDGDAARRDHKPGDQVDTGVAIEVERPEPYVSRGGHKLVAALDAFAIDPRDLTALDVRASTGGFTDVLLQRGAVRVYALDVGRGQLAESLRRDPRVVSLERTNARTLTAETLPEPIDLAVVDVSFISLDKVLGPIVSTLAPRAPIVALVKPQFEAGKGRTDHGVVRDPAIHREVLERTVEAARAVGLGTRDVVASPLLGPEGNREFLVHLAPGPGCAEIGERIAVATSPASSPAS
;
A
#
# COMPACT_ATOMS: atom_id res chain seq x y z
N MET A 1 30.09 6.99 -57.94
CA MET A 1 28.92 7.05 -57.03
C MET A 1 29.36 7.69 -55.70
N ARG A 2 28.96 8.93 -55.45
CA ARG A 2 29.27 9.61 -54.18
C ARG A 2 28.12 9.31 -53.21
N THR A 3 28.37 8.56 -52.15
CA THR A 3 27.43 8.32 -51.07
C THR A 3 27.29 9.60 -50.25
N SER A 4 26.13 10.24 -50.34
CA SER A 4 25.77 11.39 -49.51
C SER A 4 25.51 10.88 -48.09
N THR A 5 26.44 11.14 -47.17
CA THR A 5 26.20 10.97 -45.71
C THR A 5 25.27 12.08 -45.24
N ALA A 6 24.01 11.73 -44.99
CA ALA A 6 23.08 12.65 -44.35
C ALA A 6 23.61 13.05 -42.97
N LYS A 7 23.74 14.37 -42.77
CA LYS A 7 24.12 14.95 -41.48
C LYS A 7 23.06 14.57 -40.43
N PRO A 8 23.44 14.03 -39.24
CA PRO A 8 22.47 13.69 -38.20
C PRO A 8 21.64 14.94 -37.84
N PRO A 9 20.35 14.79 -37.48
CA PRO A 9 19.51 15.92 -37.11
C PRO A 9 20.15 16.68 -35.94
N ARG A 10 20.15 18.02 -36.04
CA ARG A 10 20.66 18.89 -34.98
C ARG A 10 19.78 18.67 -33.71
N THR A 11 20.34 18.05 -32.68
CA THR A 11 19.68 17.98 -31.39
C THR A 11 19.54 19.39 -30.84
N THR A 12 18.33 19.83 -30.61
CA THR A 12 18.03 21.09 -29.94
C THR A 12 18.26 20.91 -28.46
N ARG A 13 18.94 21.87 -27.81
CA ARG A 13 19.16 21.87 -26.37
C ARG A 13 18.25 22.86 -25.68
N GLY A 14 17.69 22.47 -24.54
CA GLY A 14 16.83 23.30 -23.71
C GLY A 14 17.22 23.22 -22.24
N ARG A 15 16.84 24.23 -21.48
CA ARG A 15 17.08 24.25 -20.04
C ARG A 15 16.24 23.17 -19.37
N LEU A 16 16.84 22.42 -18.45
CA LEU A 16 16.17 21.32 -17.75
C LEU A 16 14.92 21.78 -16.99
N ASP A 17 15.01 22.90 -16.25
CA ASP A 17 13.86 23.44 -15.49
C ASP A 17 12.69 23.87 -16.40
N GLN A 18 12.97 24.31 -17.62
CA GLN A 18 11.98 24.68 -18.59
C GLN A 18 11.37 23.45 -19.27
N LEU A 19 12.18 22.46 -19.64
CA LEU A 19 11.72 21.21 -20.25
C LEU A 19 10.79 20.42 -19.32
N LEU A 20 11.02 20.45 -18.01
CA LEU A 20 10.09 19.86 -17.04
C LEU A 20 8.69 20.47 -17.13
N VAL A 21 8.59 21.77 -17.31
CA VAL A 21 7.29 22.45 -17.44
C VAL A 21 6.67 22.18 -18.82
N GLU A 22 7.44 22.29 -19.89
CA GLU A 22 7.00 22.06 -21.27
C GLU A 22 6.44 20.63 -21.46
N ARG A 23 6.99 19.64 -20.73
CA ARG A 23 6.56 18.24 -20.77
C ARG A 23 5.49 17.90 -19.73
N GLY A 24 4.97 18.87 -18.97
CA GLY A 24 3.97 18.65 -17.93
C GLY A 24 4.48 17.83 -16.71
N LEU A 25 5.81 17.73 -16.54
CA LEU A 25 6.44 17.03 -15.42
C LEU A 25 6.51 17.90 -14.17
N SER A 26 6.27 19.20 -14.30
CA SER A 26 6.11 20.17 -13.20
C SER A 26 5.20 21.30 -13.64
N ASP A 27 4.38 21.84 -12.73
CA ASP A 27 3.43 22.91 -13.06
C ASP A 27 4.13 24.24 -13.36
N THR A 28 5.26 24.49 -12.71
CA THR A 28 6.02 25.74 -12.83
C THR A 28 7.52 25.49 -12.68
N ARG A 29 8.32 26.42 -13.24
CA ARG A 29 9.79 26.40 -13.06
C ARG A 29 10.20 26.53 -11.58
N ALA A 30 9.45 27.30 -10.80
CA ALA A 30 9.71 27.45 -9.36
C ALA A 30 9.53 26.13 -8.59
N ARG A 31 8.61 25.24 -9.05
CA ARG A 31 8.44 23.87 -8.51
C ARG A 31 9.45 22.88 -9.10
N ALA A 32 9.86 23.04 -10.35
CA ALA A 32 10.85 22.18 -10.99
C ALA A 32 12.25 22.30 -10.36
N GLN A 33 12.67 23.51 -10.02
CA GLN A 33 14.03 23.78 -9.51
C GLN A 33 14.37 23.01 -8.22
N PRO A 34 13.55 23.00 -7.16
CA PRO A 34 13.80 22.19 -5.96
C PRO A 34 13.87 20.68 -6.25
N LEU A 35 13.07 20.15 -7.17
CA LEU A 35 13.11 18.74 -7.55
C LEU A 35 14.46 18.37 -8.19
N ILE A 36 14.97 19.22 -9.07
CA ILE A 36 16.27 19.02 -9.71
C ILE A 36 17.39 19.09 -8.66
N LEU A 37 17.39 20.12 -7.81
CA LEU A 37 18.39 20.30 -6.76
C LEU A 37 18.40 19.18 -5.72
N ALA A 38 17.23 18.57 -5.45
CA ALA A 38 17.10 17.42 -4.56
C ALA A 38 17.47 16.08 -5.22
N GLY A 39 17.95 16.08 -6.50
CA GLY A 39 18.27 14.85 -7.24
C GLY A 39 17.07 13.98 -7.58
N LYS A 40 15.86 14.53 -7.54
CA LYS A 40 14.61 13.82 -7.87
C LYS A 40 14.28 13.79 -9.36
N VAL A 41 15.12 14.41 -10.19
CA VAL A 41 15.00 14.43 -11.64
C VAL A 41 16.10 13.57 -12.26
N ARG A 42 15.72 12.51 -12.93
CA ARG A 42 16.63 11.62 -13.66
C ARG A 42 16.57 11.97 -15.13
N VAL A 43 17.75 12.23 -15.73
CA VAL A 43 17.89 12.62 -17.14
C VAL A 43 18.75 11.61 -17.87
N GLY A 44 18.23 11.02 -18.94
CA GLY A 44 18.87 9.97 -19.73
C GLY A 44 18.23 8.60 -19.52
N ASP A 45 18.71 7.60 -20.26
CA ASP A 45 18.23 6.23 -20.23
C ASP A 45 19.24 5.27 -19.61
N GLY A 46 18.75 4.19 -19.00
CA GLY A 46 19.55 3.11 -18.45
C GLY A 46 20.61 3.57 -17.44
N ASP A 47 21.79 2.97 -17.48
CA ASP A 47 22.90 3.26 -16.55
C ASP A 47 23.57 4.60 -16.80
N ALA A 48 23.34 5.22 -17.97
CA ALA A 48 23.87 6.54 -18.31
C ALA A 48 23.03 7.70 -17.75
N ALA A 49 21.87 7.41 -17.16
CA ALA A 49 20.99 8.41 -16.60
C ALA A 49 21.57 9.06 -15.35
N ARG A 50 21.46 10.39 -15.25
CA ARG A 50 22.08 11.20 -14.19
C ARG A 50 21.02 11.95 -13.38
N ARG A 51 21.31 12.19 -12.10
CA ARG A 51 20.49 12.96 -11.15
C ARG A 51 21.16 14.23 -10.61
N ASP A 52 22.43 14.45 -10.96
CA ASP A 52 23.28 15.55 -10.45
C ASP A 52 23.21 16.83 -11.30
N HIS A 53 22.12 17.02 -12.00
CA HIS A 53 21.86 18.19 -12.82
C HIS A 53 21.54 19.45 -11.99
N LYS A 54 21.83 20.61 -12.59
CA LYS A 54 21.37 21.92 -12.09
C LYS A 54 20.14 22.38 -12.90
N PRO A 55 19.28 23.22 -12.33
CA PRO A 55 18.07 23.70 -13.03
C PRO A 55 18.35 24.36 -14.38
N GLY A 56 19.47 25.05 -14.50
CA GLY A 56 19.89 25.75 -15.71
C GLY A 56 20.63 24.90 -16.74
N ASP A 57 20.90 23.63 -16.46
CA ASP A 57 21.66 22.78 -17.38
C ASP A 57 20.95 22.64 -18.73
N GLN A 58 21.77 22.73 -19.79
CA GLN A 58 21.31 22.52 -21.14
C GLN A 58 21.35 21.02 -21.45
N VAL A 59 20.19 20.40 -21.64
CA VAL A 59 20.05 18.99 -22.01
C VAL A 59 19.41 18.87 -23.39
N ASP A 60 19.57 17.71 -24.02
CA ASP A 60 18.90 17.44 -25.30
C ASP A 60 17.38 17.50 -25.09
N THR A 61 16.66 18.23 -25.97
CA THR A 61 15.20 18.31 -25.89
C THR A 61 14.48 16.99 -26.21
N GLY A 62 15.18 15.97 -26.70
CA GLY A 62 14.67 14.62 -26.91
C GLY A 62 15.01 13.63 -25.78
N VAL A 63 15.86 14.03 -24.80
CA VAL A 63 16.31 13.12 -23.74
C VAL A 63 15.15 12.64 -22.86
N ALA A 64 15.20 11.40 -22.39
CA ALA A 64 14.26 10.91 -21.38
C ALA A 64 14.44 11.69 -20.07
N ILE A 65 13.34 12.12 -19.49
CA ILE A 65 13.33 12.79 -18.18
C ILE A 65 12.27 12.10 -17.32
N GLU A 66 12.70 11.59 -16.19
CA GLU A 66 11.85 11.03 -15.15
C GLU A 66 11.91 11.92 -13.91
N VAL A 67 10.76 12.21 -13.32
CA VAL A 67 10.65 12.94 -12.07
C VAL A 67 10.15 11.97 -11.01
N GLU A 68 11.00 11.77 -9.99
CA GLU A 68 10.59 11.02 -8.80
C GLU A 68 9.54 11.85 -8.05
N ARG A 69 8.28 11.42 -8.18
CA ARG A 69 7.19 12.06 -7.44
C ARG A 69 7.35 11.76 -5.95
N PRO A 70 7.10 12.72 -5.07
CA PRO A 70 7.01 12.41 -3.65
C PRO A 70 6.02 11.27 -3.44
N GLU A 71 6.37 10.32 -2.57
CA GLU A 71 5.43 9.29 -2.16
C GLU A 71 4.16 9.98 -1.61
N PRO A 72 2.97 9.63 -2.09
CA PRO A 72 1.73 10.26 -1.65
C PRO A 72 1.38 9.90 -0.21
N TYR A 73 1.97 8.85 0.33
CA TYR A 73 1.72 8.32 1.67
C TYR A 73 3.02 8.21 2.46
N VAL A 74 2.93 8.25 3.78
CA VAL A 74 4.12 8.14 4.68
C VAL A 74 4.86 6.80 4.56
N SER A 75 4.27 5.80 3.89
CA SER A 75 4.93 4.54 3.55
C SER A 75 4.28 3.86 2.34
N ARG A 76 5.02 2.94 1.69
CA ARG A 76 4.54 2.12 0.57
C ARG A 76 3.30 1.28 0.90
N GLY A 77 3.07 0.99 2.20
CA GLY A 77 1.86 0.32 2.66
C GLY A 77 0.57 1.01 2.22
N GLY A 78 0.57 2.34 2.13
CA GLY A 78 -0.58 3.10 1.66
C GLY A 78 -1.13 2.64 0.31
N HIS A 79 -0.26 2.34 -0.65
CA HIS A 79 -0.69 1.86 -1.98
C HIS A 79 -1.46 0.52 -1.92
N LYS A 80 -1.15 -0.35 -0.95
CA LYS A 80 -1.88 -1.60 -0.74
C LYS A 80 -3.30 -1.33 -0.29
N LEU A 81 -3.47 -0.45 0.71
CA LEU A 81 -4.80 -0.10 1.21
C LEU A 81 -5.64 0.62 0.15
N VAL A 82 -5.06 1.54 -0.61
CA VAL A 82 -5.77 2.20 -1.72
C VAL A 82 -6.34 1.18 -2.69
N ALA A 83 -5.51 0.24 -3.13
CA ALA A 83 -5.97 -0.81 -4.06
C ALA A 83 -7.11 -1.66 -3.47
N ALA A 84 -7.05 -1.97 -2.16
CA ALA A 84 -8.11 -2.70 -1.49
C ALA A 84 -9.41 -1.89 -1.40
N LEU A 85 -9.35 -0.63 -0.96
CA LEU A 85 -10.52 0.23 -0.83
C LEU A 85 -11.21 0.43 -2.18
N ASP A 86 -10.44 0.64 -3.24
CA ASP A 86 -10.95 0.82 -4.59
C ASP A 86 -11.59 -0.49 -5.13
N ALA A 87 -10.90 -1.64 -4.96
CA ALA A 87 -11.39 -2.93 -5.42
C ALA A 87 -12.66 -3.38 -4.67
N PHE A 88 -12.75 -3.09 -3.39
CA PHE A 88 -13.87 -3.48 -2.53
C PHE A 88 -14.98 -2.43 -2.46
N ALA A 89 -14.82 -1.30 -3.15
CA ALA A 89 -15.74 -0.17 -3.12
C ALA A 89 -16.05 0.32 -1.68
N ILE A 90 -15.02 0.38 -0.82
CA ILE A 90 -15.12 0.88 0.55
C ILE A 90 -14.69 2.34 0.59
N ASP A 91 -15.59 3.22 0.99
CA ASP A 91 -15.31 4.65 1.20
C ASP A 91 -15.13 4.93 2.70
N PRO A 92 -13.93 5.33 3.15
CA PRO A 92 -13.66 5.65 4.56
C PRO A 92 -14.23 7.01 5.01
N ARG A 93 -14.83 7.78 4.11
CA ARG A 93 -15.34 9.12 4.41
C ARG A 93 -16.34 9.09 5.56
N ASP A 94 -16.17 10.01 6.47
CA ASP A 94 -17.00 10.19 7.67
C ASP A 94 -16.99 9.01 8.66
N LEU A 95 -16.08 8.01 8.46
CA LEU A 95 -15.96 6.85 9.32
C LEU A 95 -14.92 7.06 10.43
N THR A 96 -15.17 6.42 11.58
CA THR A 96 -14.17 6.14 12.61
C THR A 96 -13.47 4.82 12.28
N ALA A 97 -12.16 4.85 12.09
CA ALA A 97 -11.38 3.70 11.65
C ALA A 97 -10.38 3.22 12.71
N LEU A 98 -10.07 1.93 12.68
CA LEU A 98 -9.01 1.29 13.45
C LEU A 98 -7.92 0.77 12.50
N ASP A 99 -6.69 1.26 12.63
CA ASP A 99 -5.51 0.75 11.93
C ASP A 99 -4.73 -0.16 12.88
N VAL A 100 -4.80 -1.46 12.62
CA VAL A 100 -4.16 -2.48 13.45
C VAL A 100 -2.76 -2.77 12.95
N ARG A 101 -1.77 -2.43 13.75
CA ARG A 101 -0.35 -2.50 13.44
C ARG A 101 0.09 -1.36 12.50
N ALA A 102 -0.27 -0.15 12.88
CA ALA A 102 -0.09 1.05 12.06
C ALA A 102 1.37 1.33 11.64
N SER A 103 2.37 0.93 12.45
CA SER A 103 3.79 1.14 12.14
C SER A 103 4.07 2.61 11.78
N THR A 104 4.63 2.90 10.60
CA THR A 104 4.85 4.27 10.11
C THR A 104 3.54 5.03 9.83
N GLY A 105 2.42 4.33 9.66
CA GLY A 105 1.10 4.93 9.45
C GLY A 105 0.66 4.99 7.99
N GLY A 106 1.17 4.12 7.13
CA GLY A 106 0.77 4.12 5.71
C GLY A 106 -0.73 3.92 5.50
N PHE A 107 -1.37 3.03 6.27
CA PHE A 107 -2.81 2.82 6.21
C PHE A 107 -3.57 3.99 6.87
N THR A 108 -3.13 4.44 8.03
CA THR A 108 -3.66 5.64 8.70
C THR A 108 -3.70 6.84 7.76
N ASP A 109 -2.61 7.11 7.02
CA ASP A 109 -2.50 8.23 6.09
C ASP A 109 -3.53 8.14 4.95
N VAL A 110 -3.70 6.95 4.36
CA VAL A 110 -4.73 6.70 3.34
C VAL A 110 -6.13 6.97 3.88
N LEU A 111 -6.45 6.44 5.06
CA LEU A 111 -7.77 6.65 5.69
C LEU A 111 -8.07 8.13 5.88
N LEU A 112 -7.11 8.91 6.37
CA LEU A 112 -7.24 10.35 6.57
C LEU A 112 -7.40 11.11 5.25
N GLN A 113 -6.61 10.76 4.23
CA GLN A 113 -6.70 11.37 2.89
C GLN A 113 -8.02 11.03 2.19
N ARG A 114 -8.61 9.85 2.48
CA ARG A 114 -9.93 9.42 2.01
C ARG A 114 -11.09 9.94 2.85
N GLY A 115 -10.82 10.76 3.88
CA GLY A 115 -11.84 11.51 4.62
C GLY A 115 -12.33 10.85 5.90
N ALA A 116 -11.63 9.86 6.46
CA ALA A 116 -11.93 9.34 7.79
C ALA A 116 -11.92 10.47 8.83
N VAL A 117 -12.92 10.51 9.71
CA VAL A 117 -13.05 11.56 10.74
C VAL A 117 -12.18 11.27 11.95
N ARG A 118 -11.88 9.99 12.19
CA ARG A 118 -10.98 9.54 13.27
C ARG A 118 -10.29 8.24 12.89
N VAL A 119 -9.01 8.12 13.26
CA VAL A 119 -8.24 6.89 13.09
C VAL A 119 -7.54 6.55 14.40
N TYR A 120 -7.87 5.41 14.96
CA TYR A 120 -7.15 4.78 16.07
C TYR A 120 -6.00 3.98 15.49
N ALA A 121 -4.78 4.51 15.59
CA ALA A 121 -3.56 3.89 15.07
C ALA A 121 -2.91 3.03 16.18
N LEU A 122 -3.13 1.72 16.14
CA LEU A 122 -2.68 0.78 17.14
C LEU A 122 -1.38 0.10 16.74
N ASP A 123 -0.39 0.12 17.61
CA ASP A 123 0.86 -0.64 17.43
C ASP A 123 1.45 -1.14 18.75
N VAL A 124 2.15 -2.28 18.70
CA VAL A 124 2.91 -2.82 19.85
C VAL A 124 4.20 -2.04 20.11
N GLY A 125 4.71 -1.36 19.10
CA GLY A 125 5.90 -0.51 19.15
C GLY A 125 5.64 0.83 19.83
N ARG A 126 6.68 1.67 19.82
CA ARG A 126 6.61 3.05 20.30
C ARG A 126 7.34 3.98 19.34
N GLY A 127 6.76 5.16 19.07
CA GLY A 127 7.38 6.22 18.29
C GLY A 127 7.58 5.86 16.81
N GLN A 128 6.82 4.88 16.30
CA GLN A 128 6.95 4.44 14.90
C GLN A 128 6.12 5.30 13.94
N LEU A 129 4.98 5.81 14.41
CA LEU A 129 4.05 6.60 13.61
C LEU A 129 4.72 7.90 13.13
N ALA A 130 4.59 8.23 11.86
CA ALA A 130 5.14 9.45 11.27
C ALA A 130 4.67 10.70 12.03
N GLU A 131 5.57 11.67 12.19
CA GLU A 131 5.31 12.87 12.99
C GLU A 131 4.14 13.70 12.46
N SER A 132 3.95 13.75 11.13
CA SER A 132 2.80 14.41 10.52
C SER A 132 1.47 13.82 10.97
N LEU A 133 1.40 12.48 11.08
CA LEU A 133 0.21 11.76 11.54
C LEU A 133 0.00 11.90 13.05
N ARG A 134 1.08 11.87 13.83
CA ARG A 134 1.00 12.07 15.28
C ARG A 134 0.46 13.44 15.69
N ARG A 135 0.64 14.45 14.82
CA ARG A 135 0.12 15.82 15.02
C ARG A 135 -1.28 16.03 14.44
N ASP A 136 -1.80 15.11 13.65
CA ASP A 136 -3.15 15.26 13.09
C ASP A 136 -4.18 15.02 14.21
N PRO A 137 -5.08 15.99 14.50
CA PRO A 137 -6.06 15.86 15.59
C PRO A 137 -7.06 14.73 15.40
N ARG A 138 -7.17 14.17 14.20
CA ARG A 138 -8.02 13.01 13.90
C ARG A 138 -7.36 11.68 14.27
N VAL A 139 -6.06 11.67 14.59
CA VAL A 139 -5.31 10.44 14.90
C VAL A 139 -5.18 10.26 16.40
N VAL A 140 -5.58 9.09 16.87
CA VAL A 140 -5.37 8.63 18.24
C VAL A 140 -4.35 7.51 18.21
N SER A 141 -3.11 7.81 18.64
CA SER A 141 -2.03 6.82 18.67
C SER A 141 -2.14 5.92 19.91
N LEU A 142 -2.33 4.62 19.69
CA LEU A 142 -2.41 3.58 20.73
C LEU A 142 -1.13 2.74 20.70
N GLU A 143 -0.06 3.30 21.22
CA GLU A 143 1.25 2.63 21.29
C GLU A 143 1.26 1.57 22.40
N ARG A 144 2.18 0.58 22.29
CA ARG A 144 2.35 -0.55 23.23
C ARG A 144 1.06 -1.35 23.44
N THR A 145 0.17 -1.33 22.48
CA THR A 145 -1.11 -2.01 22.56
C THR A 145 -1.08 -3.26 21.67
N ASN A 146 -1.42 -4.41 22.25
CA ASN A 146 -1.45 -5.67 21.53
C ASN A 146 -2.87 -5.92 21.00
N ALA A 147 -3.02 -6.07 19.68
CA ALA A 147 -4.31 -6.35 19.06
C ALA A 147 -5.01 -7.61 19.62
N ARG A 148 -4.27 -8.56 20.18
CA ARG A 148 -4.84 -9.78 20.81
C ARG A 148 -5.58 -9.51 22.11
N THR A 149 -5.38 -8.36 22.71
CA THR A 149 -6.01 -7.98 24.00
C THR A 149 -7.05 -6.89 23.84
N LEU A 150 -7.46 -6.57 22.60
CA LEU A 150 -8.55 -5.64 22.35
C LEU A 150 -9.87 -6.19 22.91
N THR A 151 -10.63 -5.29 23.51
CA THR A 151 -12.01 -5.51 23.96
C THR A 151 -12.86 -4.30 23.55
N ALA A 152 -14.18 -4.42 23.65
CA ALA A 152 -15.08 -3.31 23.33
C ALA A 152 -14.77 -2.05 24.16
N GLU A 153 -14.26 -2.21 25.38
CA GLU A 153 -13.91 -1.10 26.28
C GLU A 153 -12.54 -0.48 26.02
N THR A 154 -11.74 -1.10 25.12
CA THR A 154 -10.40 -0.58 24.78
C THR A 154 -10.51 0.75 24.02
N LEU A 155 -11.57 0.95 23.26
CA LEU A 155 -11.83 2.15 22.46
C LEU A 155 -13.05 2.88 23.02
N PRO A 156 -13.05 4.24 23.00
CA PRO A 156 -14.15 5.04 23.56
C PRO A 156 -15.43 5.01 22.71
N GLU A 157 -15.36 4.49 21.51
CA GLU A 157 -16.48 4.43 20.54
C GLU A 157 -16.34 3.19 19.64
N PRO A 158 -17.43 2.68 19.07
CA PRO A 158 -17.39 1.60 18.09
C PRO A 158 -16.68 2.02 16.80
N ILE A 159 -16.04 1.07 16.13
CA ILE A 159 -15.27 1.26 14.91
C ILE A 159 -16.13 0.94 13.68
N ASP A 160 -16.16 1.85 12.72
CA ASP A 160 -16.91 1.70 11.46
C ASP A 160 -16.12 0.97 10.37
N LEU A 161 -14.78 0.97 10.44
CA LEU A 161 -13.88 0.29 9.52
C LEU A 161 -12.59 -0.12 10.23
N ALA A 162 -12.23 -1.40 10.20
CA ALA A 162 -10.91 -1.83 10.62
C ALA A 162 -10.01 -2.15 9.42
N VAL A 163 -8.75 -1.74 9.48
CA VAL A 163 -7.70 -2.14 8.54
C VAL A 163 -6.59 -2.85 9.29
N VAL A 164 -6.07 -3.95 8.75
CA VAL A 164 -5.20 -4.87 9.49
C VAL A 164 -3.98 -5.23 8.66
N ASP A 165 -2.78 -4.88 9.16
CA ASP A 165 -1.49 -5.23 8.54
C ASP A 165 -0.55 -5.91 9.52
N VAL A 166 -0.96 -7.02 10.11
CA VAL A 166 -0.16 -7.74 11.11
C VAL A 166 0.99 -8.52 10.48
N SER A 167 2.10 -8.61 11.23
CA SER A 167 3.29 -9.39 10.87
C SER A 167 3.70 -10.26 12.06
N PHE A 168 4.25 -11.44 11.76
CA PHE A 168 4.72 -12.42 12.75
C PHE A 168 3.63 -13.00 13.64
N ILE A 169 2.36 -12.79 13.28
CA ILE A 169 1.20 -13.35 13.95
C ILE A 169 0.14 -13.66 12.90
N SER A 170 -0.56 -14.77 13.08
CA SER A 170 -1.66 -15.14 12.20
C SER A 170 -2.92 -14.31 12.50
N LEU A 171 -3.70 -14.03 11.46
CA LEU A 171 -4.94 -13.25 11.53
C LEU A 171 -5.98 -13.88 12.48
N ASP A 172 -6.03 -15.21 12.59
CA ASP A 172 -6.95 -15.92 13.49
C ASP A 172 -6.82 -15.47 14.97
N LYS A 173 -5.63 -15.01 15.37
CA LYS A 173 -5.35 -14.56 16.74
C LYS A 173 -5.85 -13.15 17.06
N VAL A 174 -6.17 -12.36 16.04
CA VAL A 174 -6.54 -10.94 16.21
C VAL A 174 -7.96 -10.64 15.73
N LEU A 175 -8.54 -11.45 14.84
CA LEU A 175 -9.89 -11.18 14.30
C LEU A 175 -10.96 -11.11 15.39
N GLY A 176 -11.00 -12.06 16.33
CA GLY A 176 -11.98 -12.05 17.43
C GLY A 176 -11.90 -10.77 18.28
N PRO A 177 -10.73 -10.42 18.83
CA PRO A 177 -10.52 -9.14 19.52
C PRO A 177 -10.92 -7.91 18.71
N ILE A 178 -10.58 -7.85 17.41
CA ILE A 178 -10.98 -6.73 16.54
C ILE A 178 -12.51 -6.67 16.40
N VAL A 179 -13.16 -7.79 16.14
CA VAL A 179 -14.63 -7.87 16.02
C VAL A 179 -15.33 -7.29 17.24
N SER A 180 -14.79 -7.47 18.45
CA SER A 180 -15.39 -6.93 19.67
C SER A 180 -15.42 -5.39 19.71
N THR A 181 -14.62 -4.71 18.91
CA THR A 181 -14.56 -3.24 18.85
C THR A 181 -15.44 -2.65 17.72
N LEU A 182 -15.98 -3.49 16.84
CA LEU A 182 -16.66 -3.03 15.62
C LEU A 182 -18.12 -2.62 15.88
N ALA A 183 -18.54 -1.61 15.14
CA ALA A 183 -19.97 -1.32 14.95
C ALA A 183 -20.68 -2.47 14.19
N PRO A 184 -22.04 -2.64 14.31
CA PRO A 184 -22.76 -3.82 13.83
C PRO A 184 -22.67 -4.03 12.35
N ARG A 185 -22.07 -3.49 11.49
CA ARG A 185 -21.92 -3.76 10.03
C ARG A 185 -20.54 -3.39 9.52
N ALA A 186 -19.66 -3.02 10.43
CA ALA A 186 -18.33 -2.54 10.07
C ALA A 186 -17.52 -3.62 9.34
N PRO A 187 -16.95 -3.30 8.17
CA PRO A 187 -16.07 -4.20 7.47
C PRO A 187 -14.65 -4.19 8.06
N ILE A 188 -13.90 -5.24 7.74
CA ILE A 188 -12.47 -5.33 7.95
C ILE A 188 -11.78 -5.49 6.59
N VAL A 189 -10.74 -4.71 6.34
CA VAL A 189 -9.77 -4.93 5.25
C VAL A 189 -8.50 -5.47 5.86
N ALA A 190 -8.17 -6.73 5.61
CA ALA A 190 -6.98 -7.35 6.18
C ALA A 190 -5.95 -7.73 5.10
N LEU A 191 -4.68 -7.44 5.37
CA LEU A 191 -3.56 -7.87 4.56
C LEU A 191 -3.11 -9.27 5.03
N VAL A 192 -3.27 -10.26 4.16
CA VAL A 192 -2.83 -11.64 4.37
C VAL A 192 -1.41 -11.79 3.84
N LYS A 193 -0.51 -12.21 4.71
CA LYS A 193 0.91 -12.42 4.40
C LYS A 193 1.24 -13.91 4.49
N PRO A 194 1.30 -14.64 3.36
CA PRO A 194 1.49 -16.09 3.36
C PRO A 194 2.70 -16.56 4.15
N GLN A 195 3.79 -15.78 4.14
CA GLN A 195 5.02 -16.12 4.89
C GLN A 195 4.81 -16.20 6.41
N PHE A 196 3.79 -15.56 6.96
CA PHE A 196 3.47 -15.64 8.39
C PHE A 196 2.30 -16.58 8.70
N GLU A 197 1.55 -16.98 7.67
CA GLU A 197 0.36 -17.83 7.77
C GLU A 197 0.62 -19.29 7.37
N ALA A 198 1.59 -19.56 6.50
CA ALA A 198 1.80 -20.89 5.91
C ALA A 198 2.31 -21.95 6.92
N GLY A 199 2.85 -21.52 8.07
CA GLY A 199 3.45 -22.42 9.05
C GLY A 199 4.93 -22.76 8.75
N LYS A 200 5.55 -23.45 9.68
CA LYS A 200 6.99 -23.76 9.61
C LYS A 200 7.32 -24.67 8.44
N GLY A 201 8.46 -24.41 7.76
CA GLY A 201 9.00 -25.26 6.70
C GLY A 201 8.33 -25.11 5.34
N ARG A 202 7.44 -24.15 5.18
CA ARG A 202 6.71 -23.92 3.90
C ARG A 202 7.16 -22.65 3.15
N THR A 203 8.25 -22.06 3.61
CA THR A 203 8.90 -20.92 2.95
C THR A 203 10.26 -21.32 2.42
N ASP A 204 10.60 -20.82 1.25
CA ASP A 204 11.95 -20.89 0.69
C ASP A 204 12.67 -19.56 0.99
N HIS A 205 13.66 -19.59 1.87
CA HIS A 205 14.36 -18.38 2.36
C HIS A 205 13.41 -17.24 2.76
N GLY A 206 12.30 -17.57 3.47
CA GLY A 206 11.32 -16.59 3.92
C GLY A 206 10.26 -16.21 2.87
N VAL A 207 10.31 -16.79 1.66
CA VAL A 207 9.37 -16.51 0.57
C VAL A 207 8.46 -17.70 0.30
N VAL A 208 7.16 -17.46 0.19
CA VAL A 208 6.17 -18.42 -0.30
C VAL A 208 5.95 -18.18 -1.79
N ARG A 209 6.38 -19.13 -2.63
CA ARG A 209 6.27 -19.03 -4.09
C ARG A 209 5.16 -19.89 -4.68
N ASP A 210 4.78 -20.96 -3.98
CA ASP A 210 3.80 -21.93 -4.46
C ASP A 210 2.37 -21.37 -4.41
N PRO A 211 1.66 -21.25 -5.55
CA PRO A 211 0.28 -20.79 -5.58
C PRO A 211 -0.69 -21.71 -4.80
N ALA A 212 -0.36 -22.98 -4.63
CA ALA A 212 -1.18 -23.88 -3.83
C ALA A 212 -1.12 -23.52 -2.35
N ILE A 213 0.05 -23.09 -1.85
CA ILE A 213 0.20 -22.61 -0.48
C ILE A 213 -0.53 -21.27 -0.30
N HIS A 214 -0.48 -20.37 -1.28
CA HIS A 214 -1.23 -19.13 -1.24
C HIS A 214 -2.73 -19.39 -1.11
N ARG A 215 -3.26 -20.32 -1.90
CA ARG A 215 -4.67 -20.72 -1.87
C ARG A 215 -5.06 -21.28 -0.50
N GLU A 216 -4.30 -22.24 0.02
CA GLU A 216 -4.56 -22.84 1.33
C GLU A 216 -4.55 -21.81 2.46
N VAL A 217 -3.62 -20.85 2.42
CA VAL A 217 -3.57 -19.75 3.40
C VAL A 217 -4.84 -18.90 3.34
N LEU A 218 -5.31 -18.55 2.14
CA LEU A 218 -6.54 -17.77 1.98
C LEU A 218 -7.79 -18.56 2.41
N GLU A 219 -7.87 -19.86 2.09
CA GLU A 219 -8.97 -20.73 2.54
C GLU A 219 -9.02 -20.79 4.07
N ARG A 220 -7.87 -20.95 4.75
CA ARG A 220 -7.80 -20.89 6.22
C ARG A 220 -8.20 -19.52 6.77
N THR A 221 -7.86 -18.44 6.07
CA THR A 221 -8.29 -17.08 6.46
C THR A 221 -9.81 -16.95 6.39
N VAL A 222 -10.45 -17.51 5.35
CA VAL A 222 -11.93 -17.58 5.22
C VAL A 222 -12.55 -18.32 6.39
N GLU A 223 -11.99 -19.46 6.77
CA GLU A 223 -12.49 -20.26 7.91
C GLU A 223 -12.29 -19.53 9.24
N ALA A 224 -11.15 -18.90 9.45
CA ALA A 224 -10.88 -18.11 10.66
C ALA A 224 -11.86 -16.91 10.77
N ALA A 225 -12.18 -16.25 9.67
CA ALA A 225 -13.17 -15.18 9.64
C ALA A 225 -14.57 -15.73 9.99
N ARG A 226 -14.96 -16.85 9.41
CA ARG A 226 -16.25 -17.50 9.70
C ARG A 226 -16.39 -17.89 11.17
N ALA A 227 -15.32 -18.37 11.80
CA ALA A 227 -15.32 -18.76 13.20
C ALA A 227 -15.65 -17.60 14.17
N VAL A 228 -15.44 -16.35 13.73
CA VAL A 228 -15.75 -15.14 14.50
C VAL A 228 -16.98 -14.38 13.97
N GLY A 229 -17.81 -15.02 13.13
CA GLY A 229 -19.06 -14.44 12.62
C GLY A 229 -18.89 -13.51 11.42
N LEU A 230 -17.71 -13.48 10.77
CA LEU A 230 -17.45 -12.71 9.57
C LEU A 230 -17.56 -13.58 8.31
N GLY A 231 -18.16 -13.04 7.26
CA GLY A 231 -18.09 -13.58 5.91
C GLY A 231 -17.03 -12.88 5.08
N THR A 232 -16.25 -13.65 4.32
CA THR A 232 -15.33 -13.09 3.34
C THR A 232 -16.11 -12.67 2.10
N ARG A 233 -16.07 -11.38 1.77
CA ARG A 233 -16.81 -10.79 0.64
C ARG A 233 -16.00 -10.79 -0.64
N ASP A 234 -14.70 -10.52 -0.53
CA ASP A 234 -13.80 -10.46 -1.67
C ASP A 234 -12.34 -10.73 -1.28
N VAL A 235 -11.53 -11.07 -2.27
CA VAL A 235 -10.08 -11.28 -2.17
C VAL A 235 -9.40 -10.73 -3.42
N VAL A 236 -8.36 -9.93 -3.25
CA VAL A 236 -7.51 -9.44 -4.35
C VAL A 236 -6.02 -9.60 -4.01
N ALA A 237 -5.19 -9.78 -5.04
CA ALA A 237 -3.74 -9.72 -4.86
C ALA A 237 -3.30 -8.29 -4.55
N SER A 238 -2.33 -8.12 -3.65
CA SER A 238 -1.69 -6.83 -3.42
C SER A 238 -0.99 -6.33 -4.68
N PRO A 239 -1.08 -5.03 -5.02
CA PRO A 239 -0.38 -4.46 -6.17
C PRO A 239 1.14 -4.37 -5.95
N LEU A 240 1.59 -4.52 -4.70
CA LEU A 240 2.99 -4.49 -4.33
C LEU A 240 3.38 -5.82 -3.67
N LEU A 241 4.59 -6.26 -3.98
CA LEU A 241 5.22 -7.34 -3.24
C LEU A 241 5.60 -6.86 -1.82
N GLY A 242 5.47 -7.76 -0.87
CA GLY A 242 6.00 -7.60 0.48
C GLY A 242 7.53 -7.68 0.52
N PRO A 243 8.12 -7.61 1.72
CA PRO A 243 9.53 -7.84 1.91
C PRO A 243 9.97 -9.16 1.26
N GLU A 244 11.22 -9.19 0.75
CA GLU A 244 11.83 -10.37 0.12
C GLU A 244 11.10 -10.88 -1.13
N GLY A 245 10.12 -10.12 -1.66
CA GLY A 245 9.36 -10.48 -2.84
C GLY A 245 8.14 -11.39 -2.59
N ASN A 246 7.67 -11.48 -1.35
CA ASN A 246 6.45 -12.22 -1.03
C ASN A 246 5.21 -11.61 -1.68
N ARG A 247 4.39 -12.47 -2.30
CA ARG A 247 3.02 -12.08 -2.68
C ARG A 247 2.17 -11.96 -1.43
N GLU A 248 1.38 -10.91 -1.37
CA GLU A 248 0.44 -10.63 -0.30
C GLU A 248 -0.96 -10.45 -0.87
N PHE A 249 -1.98 -10.64 -0.05
CA PHE A 249 -3.36 -10.58 -0.50
C PHE A 249 -4.17 -9.68 0.44
N LEU A 250 -5.17 -9.02 -0.11
CA LEU A 250 -6.09 -8.20 0.65
C LEU A 250 -7.44 -8.90 0.66
N VAL A 251 -8.04 -9.02 1.84
CA VAL A 251 -9.34 -9.65 2.03
C VAL A 251 -10.33 -8.68 2.63
N HIS A 252 -11.54 -8.68 2.09
CA HIS A 252 -12.69 -7.94 2.59
C HIS A 252 -13.54 -8.86 3.46
N LEU A 253 -13.62 -8.58 4.75
CA LEU A 253 -14.42 -9.32 5.71
C LEU A 253 -15.54 -8.41 6.21
N ALA A 254 -16.73 -8.96 6.42
CA ALA A 254 -17.85 -8.21 6.99
C ALA A 254 -18.80 -9.17 7.75
N PRO A 255 -19.58 -8.68 8.72
CA PRO A 255 -20.56 -9.50 9.43
C PRO A 255 -21.56 -10.20 8.50
N GLY A 256 -21.93 -11.44 8.82
CA GLY A 256 -22.89 -12.26 8.07
C GLY A 256 -22.25 -13.19 7.02
N PRO A 257 -23.04 -13.73 6.07
CA PRO A 257 -22.55 -14.73 5.12
C PRO A 257 -21.47 -14.19 4.19
N GLY A 258 -20.53 -15.04 3.78
CA GLY A 258 -19.52 -14.73 2.78
C GLY A 258 -20.07 -14.72 1.35
N CYS A 259 -19.22 -14.37 0.38
CA CYS A 259 -19.49 -14.52 -1.04
C CYS A 259 -19.57 -16.02 -1.40
N ALA A 260 -20.58 -16.43 -2.18
CA ALA A 260 -20.73 -17.83 -2.62
C ALA A 260 -19.56 -18.26 -3.51
N GLU A 261 -19.06 -17.34 -4.35
CA GLU A 261 -17.98 -17.58 -5.31
C GLU A 261 -16.58 -17.30 -4.72
N ILE A 262 -16.44 -17.28 -3.39
CA ILE A 262 -15.15 -16.91 -2.78
C ILE A 262 -14.00 -17.83 -3.20
N GLY A 263 -14.25 -19.10 -3.46
CA GLY A 263 -13.27 -20.04 -3.98
C GLY A 263 -12.73 -19.66 -5.37
N GLU A 264 -13.59 -19.15 -6.25
CA GLU A 264 -13.20 -18.66 -7.57
C GLU A 264 -12.36 -17.38 -7.45
N ARG A 265 -12.76 -16.46 -6.56
CA ARG A 265 -12.01 -15.22 -6.30
C ARG A 265 -10.62 -15.53 -5.76
N ILE A 266 -10.49 -16.49 -4.85
CA ILE A 266 -9.20 -16.99 -4.36
C ILE A 266 -8.36 -17.54 -5.52
N ALA A 267 -8.95 -18.36 -6.40
CA ALA A 267 -8.25 -18.92 -7.54
C ALA A 267 -7.72 -17.83 -8.49
N VAL A 268 -8.53 -16.81 -8.77
CA VAL A 268 -8.10 -15.64 -9.57
C VAL A 268 -6.98 -14.88 -8.87
N ALA A 269 -7.14 -14.54 -7.58
CA ALA A 269 -6.15 -13.77 -6.84
C ALA A 269 -4.79 -14.48 -6.73
N THR A 270 -4.79 -15.82 -6.65
CA THR A 270 -3.57 -16.62 -6.53
C THR A 270 -2.95 -17.01 -7.87
N SER A 271 -3.61 -16.72 -9.00
CA SER A 271 -3.07 -17.04 -10.33
C SER A 271 -1.76 -16.29 -10.61
N PRO A 272 -0.82 -16.84 -11.39
CA PRO A 272 0.41 -16.14 -11.80
C PRO A 272 0.15 -14.82 -12.54
N ALA A 273 -0.94 -14.73 -13.31
CA ALA A 273 -1.31 -13.52 -14.05
C ALA A 273 -1.69 -12.33 -13.15
N SER A 274 -2.03 -12.60 -11.88
CA SER A 274 -2.36 -11.56 -10.88
C SER A 274 -1.12 -11.05 -10.12
N SER A 275 0.09 -11.43 -10.54
CA SER A 275 1.32 -10.93 -9.91
C SER A 275 1.53 -9.46 -10.23
N PRO A 276 1.94 -8.65 -9.26
CA PRO A 276 2.31 -7.25 -9.52
C PRO A 276 3.48 -7.20 -10.50
N ALA A 277 3.54 -6.16 -11.32
CA ALA A 277 4.68 -5.88 -12.17
C ALA A 277 5.94 -5.68 -11.30
N SER A 278 7.04 -6.27 -11.75
CA SER A 278 8.35 -6.23 -11.07
C SER A 278 8.95 -4.83 -11.06
#